data_8111a05bd995be3f79bd0baa58d34a22
#
_entry.id   8111a05bd995be3f79bd0baa58d34a22
#
_cell.length_a   1.000
_cell.length_b   1.000
_cell.length_c   1.000
_cell.angle_alpha   90.00
_cell.angle_beta   90.00
_cell.angle_gamma   90.00
#
_symmetry.space_group_name_H-M   'P 1'
#
loop_
_entity.id
_entity.type
_entity.pdbx_description
1 polymer ?
#
loop_
_entity_poly.entity_id
_entity_poly.type
_entity_poly.pdbx_seq_one_letter_code
_entity_poly.pdbx_strand_id
1 'polypeptide(L)'
;MLKEMHHTGLSVTDMEKSLGLYRDVLGMEVEWDANIEGIPQFGTVISLPGVRERIAMLRLNNCRIELFQFFDPKGKKMERRQCDIGYMHVAFVVDELEDICRKLEEKGIKFYSEAQDLGIFRVIFFKGYDGETIELMKPIV
;
A
#
# COMPACT_ATOMS: atom_id res chain seq x y z
N MET A 1 -9.20 -22.05 -13.54
CA MET A 1 -7.74 -21.79 -13.54
C MET A 1 -7.48 -20.30 -13.36
N LEU A 2 -6.56 -19.90 -12.51
CA LEU A 2 -6.18 -18.50 -12.33
C LEU A 2 -5.47 -17.99 -13.59
N LYS A 3 -5.70 -16.72 -13.92
CA LYS A 3 -5.07 -16.09 -15.11
C LYS A 3 -3.96 -15.12 -14.71
N GLU A 4 -4.20 -14.30 -13.71
CA GLU A 4 -3.26 -13.27 -13.26
C GLU A 4 -3.54 -12.87 -11.83
N MET A 5 -2.59 -12.23 -11.19
CA MET A 5 -2.80 -11.51 -9.94
C MET A 5 -3.22 -10.07 -10.28
N HIS A 6 -4.44 -9.67 -9.90
CA HIS A 6 -5.00 -8.38 -10.30
C HIS A 6 -4.55 -7.23 -9.39
N HIS A 7 -4.73 -7.37 -8.08
CA HIS A 7 -4.39 -6.32 -7.11
C HIS A 7 -4.13 -6.89 -5.72
N THR A 8 -3.52 -6.04 -4.88
CA THR A 8 -3.43 -6.22 -3.42
C THR A 8 -4.29 -5.16 -2.76
N GLY A 9 -5.14 -5.54 -1.81
CA GLY A 9 -5.98 -4.61 -1.05
C GLY A 9 -5.32 -4.16 0.25
N LEU A 10 -5.39 -2.87 0.53
CA LEU A 10 -4.92 -2.26 1.78
C LEU A 10 -6.04 -1.42 2.40
N SER A 11 -6.32 -1.64 3.67
CA SER A 11 -7.21 -0.77 4.45
C SER A 11 -6.42 0.37 5.07
N VAL A 12 -6.88 1.60 4.84
CA VAL A 12 -6.19 2.82 5.28
C VAL A 12 -7.13 3.70 6.11
N THR A 13 -6.58 4.52 6.99
CA THR A 13 -7.38 5.42 7.84
C THR A 13 -7.73 6.74 7.17
N ASP A 14 -6.91 7.18 6.21
CA ASP A 14 -7.05 8.47 5.52
C ASP A 14 -6.63 8.33 4.05
N MET A 15 -7.60 8.35 3.15
CA MET A 15 -7.35 8.14 1.73
C MET A 15 -6.45 9.23 1.13
N GLU A 16 -6.64 10.50 1.50
CA GLU A 16 -5.84 11.58 0.93
C GLU A 16 -4.37 11.46 1.34
N LYS A 17 -4.12 11.10 2.59
CA LYS A 17 -2.77 10.87 3.10
C LYS A 17 -2.11 9.68 2.41
N SER A 18 -2.84 8.60 2.20
CA SER A 18 -2.34 7.41 1.50
C SER A 18 -2.11 7.66 0.01
N LEU A 19 -2.97 8.44 -0.66
CA LEU A 19 -2.74 8.88 -2.03
C LEU A 19 -1.48 9.75 -2.13
N GLY A 20 -1.20 10.60 -1.12
CA GLY A 20 0.04 11.35 -1.02
C GLY A 20 1.29 10.45 -1.03
N LEU A 21 1.21 9.27 -0.43
CA LEU A 21 2.28 8.29 -0.45
C LEU A 21 2.33 7.50 -1.77
N TYR A 22 1.27 6.79 -2.09
CA TYR A 22 1.28 5.83 -3.22
C TYR A 22 1.26 6.51 -4.58
N ARG A 23 0.49 7.57 -4.75
CA ARG A 23 0.41 8.34 -6.00
C ARG A 23 1.55 9.34 -6.12
N ASP A 24 1.72 10.22 -5.13
CA ASP A 24 2.57 11.41 -5.28
C ASP A 24 4.06 11.09 -5.06
N VAL A 25 4.40 10.19 -4.13
CA VAL A 25 5.81 9.81 -3.87
C VAL A 25 6.20 8.57 -4.66
N LEU A 26 5.38 7.49 -4.61
CA LEU A 26 5.71 6.22 -5.26
C LEU A 26 5.32 6.18 -6.74
N GLY A 27 4.58 7.17 -7.24
CA GLY A 27 4.33 7.33 -8.66
C GLY A 27 3.25 6.43 -9.26
N MET A 28 2.36 5.87 -8.45
CA MET A 28 1.22 5.10 -8.94
C MET A 28 0.15 6.02 -9.53
N GLU A 29 -0.56 5.55 -10.54
CA GLU A 29 -1.68 6.26 -11.15
C GLU A 29 -3.01 5.76 -10.60
N VAL A 30 -3.93 6.68 -10.31
CA VAL A 30 -5.30 6.34 -9.91
C VAL A 30 -6.10 5.93 -11.15
N GLU A 31 -6.54 4.68 -11.22
CA GLU A 31 -7.43 4.21 -12.28
C GLU A 31 -8.88 4.64 -12.02
N TRP A 32 -9.31 4.53 -10.77
CA TRP A 32 -10.63 5.00 -10.33
C TRP A 32 -10.63 5.25 -8.82
N ASP A 33 -11.58 6.06 -8.36
CA ASP A 33 -11.74 6.48 -6.98
C ASP A 33 -13.22 6.78 -6.76
N ALA A 34 -13.86 6.14 -5.81
CA ALA A 34 -15.29 6.27 -5.59
C ALA A 34 -15.68 6.14 -4.12
N ASN A 35 -16.69 6.91 -3.71
CA ASN A 35 -17.39 6.70 -2.46
C ASN A 35 -18.50 5.66 -2.68
N ILE A 36 -18.53 4.66 -1.81
CA ILE A 36 -19.48 3.55 -1.84
C ILE A 36 -20.40 3.66 -0.64
N GLU A 37 -21.66 3.93 -0.90
CA GLU A 37 -22.72 3.99 0.09
C GLU A 37 -24.05 3.59 -0.53
N GLY A 38 -24.86 2.81 0.18
CA GLY A 38 -26.16 2.37 -0.31
C GLY A 38 -26.11 1.40 -1.49
N ILE A 39 -25.02 0.68 -1.67
CA ILE A 39 -24.84 -0.37 -2.68
C ILE A 39 -24.60 -1.70 -1.94
N PRO A 40 -25.66 -2.48 -1.66
CA PRO A 40 -25.55 -3.67 -0.80
C PRO A 40 -24.52 -4.71 -1.25
N GLN A 41 -24.28 -4.80 -2.55
CA GLN A 41 -23.37 -5.78 -3.13
C GLN A 41 -21.93 -5.63 -2.61
N PHE A 42 -21.45 -4.39 -2.41
CA PHE A 42 -20.11 -4.14 -1.87
C PHE A 42 -19.94 -4.71 -0.47
N GLY A 43 -20.94 -4.49 0.40
CA GLY A 43 -20.90 -5.06 1.75
C GLY A 43 -21.05 -6.58 1.76
N THR A 44 -21.89 -7.11 0.90
CA THR A 44 -22.14 -8.55 0.80
C THR A 44 -20.86 -9.32 0.47
N VAL A 45 -20.09 -8.86 -0.53
CA VAL A 45 -18.89 -9.60 -0.98
C VAL A 45 -17.74 -9.59 0.01
N ILE A 46 -17.69 -8.61 0.92
CA ILE A 46 -16.65 -8.50 1.96
C ILE A 46 -17.14 -8.82 3.36
N SER A 47 -18.36 -9.32 3.49
CA SER A 47 -19.00 -9.66 4.80
C SER A 47 -19.12 -8.46 5.76
N LEU A 48 -19.38 -7.29 5.23
CA LEU A 48 -19.66 -6.05 5.97
C LEU A 48 -20.96 -5.41 5.48
N PRO A 49 -22.13 -6.01 5.81
CA PRO A 49 -23.43 -5.49 5.35
C PRO A 49 -23.62 -4.01 5.72
N GLY A 50 -24.08 -3.19 4.76
CA GLY A 50 -24.31 -1.79 4.99
C GLY A 50 -23.04 -0.94 5.03
N VAL A 51 -21.90 -1.48 4.56
CA VAL A 51 -20.62 -0.76 4.54
C VAL A 51 -20.72 0.60 3.85
N ARG A 52 -20.02 1.56 4.42
CA ARG A 52 -19.79 2.87 3.82
C ARG A 52 -18.28 3.07 3.77
N GLU A 53 -17.77 3.25 2.56
CA GLU A 53 -16.33 3.27 2.30
C GLU A 53 -15.97 4.15 1.11
N ARG A 54 -14.71 4.51 0.99
CA ARG A 54 -14.11 5.04 -0.23
C ARG A 54 -13.07 4.05 -0.72
N ILE A 55 -13.09 3.78 -2.01
CA ILE A 55 -12.16 2.84 -2.64
C ILE A 55 -11.41 3.58 -3.74
N ALA A 56 -10.09 3.41 -3.79
CA ALA A 56 -9.27 3.89 -4.88
C ALA A 56 -8.40 2.77 -5.43
N MET A 57 -8.46 2.54 -6.72
CA MET A 57 -7.60 1.59 -7.42
C MET A 57 -6.43 2.33 -8.04
N LEU A 58 -5.21 1.98 -7.65
CA LEU A 58 -3.98 2.54 -8.17
C LEU A 58 -3.22 1.50 -8.98
N ARG A 59 -2.56 1.96 -10.03
CA ARG A 59 -1.80 1.11 -10.94
C ARG A 59 -0.36 1.60 -11.09
N LEU A 60 0.57 0.66 -11.16
CA LEU A 60 1.96 0.87 -11.57
C LEU A 60 2.33 -0.27 -12.53
N ASN A 61 2.51 0.03 -13.83
CA ASN A 61 2.80 -0.97 -14.86
C ASN A 61 1.82 -2.17 -14.81
N ASN A 62 2.30 -3.33 -14.36
CA ASN A 62 1.56 -4.59 -14.31
C ASN A 62 0.98 -4.92 -12.93
N CYS A 63 1.09 -4.03 -11.95
CA CYS A 63 0.55 -4.26 -10.62
C CYS A 63 -0.45 -3.19 -10.19
N ARG A 64 -1.32 -3.55 -9.25
CA ARG A 64 -2.31 -2.65 -8.67
C ARG A 64 -2.35 -2.77 -7.16
N ILE A 65 -2.66 -1.65 -6.52
CA ILE A 65 -3.05 -1.59 -5.12
C ILE A 65 -4.44 -0.97 -5.04
N GLU A 66 -5.33 -1.63 -4.32
CA GLU A 66 -6.66 -1.12 -4.03
C GLU A 66 -6.70 -0.62 -2.59
N LEU A 67 -6.89 0.69 -2.40
CA LEU A 67 -6.97 1.32 -1.10
C LEU A 67 -8.43 1.41 -0.66
N PHE A 68 -8.70 1.02 0.58
CA PHE A 68 -10.01 1.10 1.22
C PHE A 68 -9.94 2.00 2.43
N GLN A 69 -10.76 3.05 2.47
CA GLN A 69 -11.02 3.79 3.69
C GLN A 69 -12.44 3.48 4.16
N PHE A 70 -12.56 2.76 5.28
CA PHE A 70 -13.84 2.40 5.86
C PHE A 70 -14.34 3.53 6.77
N PHE A 71 -15.53 4.05 6.47
CA PHE A 71 -16.20 5.04 7.31
C PHE A 71 -17.13 4.38 8.32
N ASP A 72 -17.81 3.29 7.91
CA ASP A 72 -18.68 2.50 8.74
C ASP A 72 -18.78 1.05 8.20
N PRO A 73 -18.39 0.02 8.96
CA PRO A 73 -17.70 0.10 10.26
C PRO A 73 -16.25 0.59 10.10
N LYS A 74 -15.74 1.30 11.10
CA LYS A 74 -14.31 1.66 11.14
C LYS A 74 -13.48 0.47 11.58
N GLY A 75 -12.37 0.25 10.88
CA GLY A 75 -11.39 -0.76 11.24
C GLY A 75 -10.50 -0.34 12.41
N LYS A 76 -9.75 -1.31 12.93
CA LYS A 76 -8.75 -1.10 13.99
C LYS A 76 -7.35 -1.20 13.39
N LYS A 77 -6.43 -0.33 13.84
CA LYS A 77 -5.00 -0.51 13.56
C LYS A 77 -4.51 -1.76 14.28
N MET A 78 -3.75 -2.57 13.57
CA MET A 78 -3.14 -3.78 14.10
C MET A 78 -1.62 -3.62 14.06
N GLU A 79 -0.98 -3.69 15.23
CA GLU A 79 0.47 -3.76 15.29
C GLU A 79 0.93 -5.18 14.96
N ARG A 80 1.90 -5.29 14.04
CA ARG A 80 2.46 -6.57 13.62
C ARG A 80 3.99 -6.48 13.53
N ARG A 81 4.64 -7.58 13.96
CA ARG A 81 6.04 -7.82 13.64
C ARG A 81 6.12 -8.45 12.25
N GLN A 82 7.26 -8.35 11.58
CA GLN A 82 7.43 -8.93 10.23
C GLN A 82 7.30 -10.47 10.21
N CYS A 83 7.44 -11.13 11.35
CA CYS A 83 7.30 -12.58 11.48
C CYS A 83 5.87 -13.05 11.82
N ASP A 84 4.92 -12.13 12.05
CA ASP A 84 3.54 -12.52 12.38
C ASP A 84 2.83 -13.08 11.14
N ILE A 85 1.97 -14.09 11.38
CA ILE A 85 1.34 -14.83 10.29
C ILE A 85 0.39 -13.95 9.49
N GLY A 86 0.53 -13.96 8.18
CA GLY A 86 -0.28 -13.23 7.23
C GLY A 86 0.56 -12.45 6.21
N TYR A 87 -0.06 -11.47 5.55
CA TYR A 87 0.65 -10.59 4.63
C TYR A 87 1.70 -9.76 5.37
N MET A 88 2.89 -9.73 4.82
CA MET A 88 4.05 -9.08 5.42
C MET A 88 4.34 -7.73 4.79
N HIS A 89 4.53 -7.67 3.48
CA HIS A 89 4.85 -6.45 2.77
C HIS A 89 4.46 -6.48 1.29
N VAL A 90 4.49 -5.32 0.67
CA VAL A 90 4.55 -5.15 -0.79
C VAL A 90 5.91 -4.59 -1.17
N ALA A 91 6.46 -5.02 -2.30
CA ALA A 91 7.77 -4.62 -2.77
C ALA A 91 7.70 -3.92 -4.12
N PHE A 92 8.50 -2.85 -4.28
CA PHE A 92 8.67 -2.13 -5.54
C PHE A 92 10.14 -2.15 -5.97
N VAL A 93 10.37 -2.36 -7.24
CA VAL A 93 11.68 -2.14 -7.84
C VAL A 93 11.82 -0.66 -8.17
N VAL A 94 12.95 -0.08 -7.79
CA VAL A 94 13.25 1.34 -8.02
C VAL A 94 14.61 1.51 -8.67
N ASP A 95 14.74 2.53 -9.49
CA ASP A 95 16.02 2.88 -10.14
C ASP A 95 16.85 3.82 -9.24
N GLU A 96 16.21 4.82 -8.63
CA GLU A 96 16.85 5.86 -7.82
C GLU A 96 16.44 5.74 -6.34
N LEU A 97 17.02 4.77 -5.64
CA LEU A 97 16.67 4.44 -4.25
C LEU A 97 16.87 5.62 -3.32
N GLU A 98 17.98 6.31 -3.43
CA GLU A 98 18.36 7.43 -2.58
C GLU A 98 17.39 8.62 -2.73
N ASP A 99 16.93 8.89 -3.95
CA ASP A 99 15.96 9.96 -4.24
C ASP A 99 14.59 9.67 -3.62
N ILE A 100 14.10 8.45 -3.74
CA ILE A 100 12.83 8.05 -3.14
C ILE A 100 12.93 8.07 -1.63
N CYS A 101 14.02 7.58 -1.05
CA CYS A 101 14.25 7.63 0.40
C CYS A 101 14.19 9.06 0.93
N ARG A 102 14.85 10.01 0.25
CA ARG A 102 14.82 11.43 0.63
C ARG A 102 13.40 12.01 0.59
N LYS A 103 12.62 11.73 -0.47
CA LYS A 103 11.23 12.17 -0.58
C LYS A 103 10.34 11.58 0.52
N LEU A 104 10.58 10.33 0.88
CA LEU A 104 9.86 9.66 1.97
C LEU A 104 10.21 10.28 3.32
N GLU A 105 11.47 10.57 3.59
CA GLU A 105 11.92 11.27 4.80
C GLU A 105 11.31 12.67 4.93
N GLU A 106 11.21 13.42 3.84
CA GLU A 106 10.54 14.72 3.79
C GLU A 106 9.05 14.63 4.16
N LYS A 107 8.43 13.47 3.96
CA LYS A 107 7.05 13.17 4.37
C LYS A 107 6.95 12.59 5.79
N GLY A 108 8.05 12.52 6.53
CA GLY A 108 8.09 11.99 7.88
C GLY A 108 8.09 10.46 7.98
N ILE A 109 8.31 9.77 6.88
CA ILE A 109 8.45 8.31 6.85
C ILE A 109 9.78 7.92 7.51
N LYS A 110 9.72 6.89 8.35
CA LYS A 110 10.89 6.29 9.01
C LYS A 110 11.14 4.91 8.46
N PHE A 111 12.42 4.63 8.20
CA PHE A 111 12.85 3.32 7.74
C PHE A 111 13.16 2.39 8.91
N TYR A 112 13.09 1.09 8.68
CA TYR A 112 13.48 0.08 9.68
C TYR A 112 14.97 0.09 9.95
N SER A 113 15.77 0.36 8.94
CA SER A 113 17.23 0.45 8.98
C SER A 113 17.73 1.28 7.80
N GLU A 114 19.03 1.46 7.69
CA GLU A 114 19.66 1.86 6.44
C GLU A 114 19.51 0.77 5.38
N ALA A 115 19.61 1.16 4.10
CA ALA A 115 19.58 0.20 3.00
C ALA A 115 20.71 -0.84 3.11
N GLN A 116 20.38 -2.09 2.82
CA GLN A 116 21.30 -3.22 2.90
C GLN A 116 21.46 -3.89 1.53
N ASP A 117 22.67 -4.33 1.22
CA ASP A 117 22.96 -5.10 0.02
C ASP A 117 22.71 -6.59 0.28
N LEU A 118 21.72 -7.15 -0.42
CA LEU A 118 21.30 -8.54 -0.30
C LEU A 118 21.57 -9.30 -1.60
N GLY A 119 22.83 -9.40 -1.99
CA GLY A 119 23.25 -10.09 -3.21
C GLY A 119 23.02 -9.26 -4.46
N ILE A 120 21.88 -9.45 -5.15
CA ILE A 120 21.56 -8.77 -6.41
C ILE A 120 20.73 -7.51 -6.24
N PHE A 121 20.26 -7.22 -5.03
CA PHE A 121 19.47 -6.04 -4.71
C PHE A 121 20.01 -5.31 -3.49
N ARG A 122 19.93 -3.98 -3.57
CA ARG A 122 20.00 -3.11 -2.41
C ARG A 122 18.58 -2.82 -1.94
N VAL A 123 18.30 -3.07 -0.66
CA VAL A 123 16.93 -3.17 -0.14
C VAL A 123 16.77 -2.29 1.09
N ILE A 124 15.61 -1.65 1.21
CA ILE A 124 15.20 -0.90 2.40
C ILE A 124 13.70 -1.12 2.66
N PHE A 125 13.34 -1.16 3.94
CA PHE A 125 11.94 -1.31 4.39
C PHE A 125 11.47 -0.09 5.16
N PHE A 126 10.19 0.25 5.00
CA PHE A 126 9.55 1.29 5.80
C PHE A 126 8.09 0.96 6.08
N LYS A 127 7.51 1.65 7.07
CA LYS A 127 6.08 1.62 7.35
C LYS A 127 5.38 2.78 6.66
N GLY A 128 4.31 2.49 5.92
CA GLY A 128 3.36 3.49 5.49
C GLY A 128 2.60 4.08 6.70
N TYR A 129 1.69 5.00 6.43
CA TYR A 129 0.99 5.75 7.47
C TYR A 129 0.09 4.90 8.37
N ASP A 130 -0.33 3.74 7.92
CA ASP A 130 -1.19 2.81 8.66
C ASP A 130 -0.46 1.58 9.20
N GLY A 131 0.87 1.61 9.16
CA GLY A 131 1.72 0.53 9.66
C GLY A 131 1.95 -0.61 8.65
N GLU A 132 1.44 -0.48 7.43
CA GLU A 132 1.77 -1.40 6.34
C GLU A 132 3.24 -1.33 6.00
N THR A 133 3.85 -2.47 5.72
CA THR A 133 5.26 -2.56 5.36
C THR A 133 5.46 -2.49 3.86
N ILE A 134 6.39 -1.65 3.44
CA ILE A 134 6.77 -1.47 2.05
C ILE A 134 8.27 -1.71 1.92
N GLU A 135 8.65 -2.48 0.90
CA GLU A 135 10.03 -2.75 0.52
C GLU A 135 10.35 -2.00 -0.78
N LEU A 136 11.52 -1.35 -0.80
CA LEU A 136 12.09 -0.80 -2.02
C LEU A 136 13.35 -1.59 -2.36
N MET A 137 13.46 -2.02 -3.62
CA MET A 137 14.52 -2.89 -4.12
C MET A 137 15.20 -2.22 -5.31
N LYS A 138 16.48 -1.92 -5.22
CA LYS A 138 17.30 -1.43 -6.33
C LYS A 138 18.21 -2.56 -6.82
N PRO A 139 18.13 -2.96 -8.10
CA PRO A 139 19.10 -3.90 -8.67
C PRO A 139 20.51 -3.33 -8.60
N ILE A 140 21.48 -4.14 -8.19
CA ILE A 140 22.90 -3.75 -8.08
C ILE A 140 23.83 -4.62 -8.94
N VAL A 141 23.27 -5.47 -9.71
CA VAL A 141 23.98 -6.29 -10.74
C VAL A 141 23.32 -6.16 -12.09
#